data_f7f88fdcce0795a000fab2c492406e4c
#
_entry.id   f7f88fdcce0795a000fab2c492406e4c
#
_cell.length_a   1.000
_cell.length_b   1.000
_cell.length_c   1.000
_cell.angle_alpha   90.00
_cell.angle_beta   90.00
_cell.angle_gamma   90.00
#
_symmetry.space_group_name_H-M   'P 1'
#
loop_
_entity.id
_entity.type
_entity.pdbx_description
1 polymer ?
#
loop_
_entity_poly.entity_id
_entity_poly.type
_entity_poly.pdbx_seq_one_letter_code
_entity_poly.pdbx_strand_id
1 'polypeptide(L)'
;MVTYDPYRIHMSETKYKTVARRFVEEIFNERKTEAAKNFLTPDIAYHGMAEEVKGLEDFKKWVAEDLSAFPDMKITIEDEFGEENKVAIRWALKATHEKDFADFPATHKKFESHGVEILHFEGEKIKEAWTLTDMSVLAQ
;
A
#
# COMPACT_ATOMS: atom_id res chain seq x y z
N MET A 1 21.51 22.61 21.51
CA MET A 1 20.24 22.07 22.05
C MET A 1 19.17 22.20 20.99
N VAL A 2 18.52 21.09 20.67
CA VAL A 2 17.43 21.10 19.68
C VAL A 2 16.17 21.62 20.37
N THR A 3 15.58 22.68 19.81
CA THR A 3 14.33 23.23 20.32
C THR A 3 13.17 22.44 19.78
N TYR A 4 12.30 22.00 20.65
CA TYR A 4 11.07 21.30 20.26
C TYR A 4 10.15 22.27 19.53
N ASP A 5 9.74 21.87 18.31
CA ASP A 5 8.82 22.64 17.49
C ASP A 5 7.61 21.73 17.13
N PRO A 6 6.49 21.86 17.86
CA PRO A 6 5.33 21.04 17.62
C PRO A 6 4.69 21.26 16.24
N TYR A 7 4.82 22.46 15.68
CA TYR A 7 4.28 22.75 14.35
C TYR A 7 5.08 22.05 13.27
N ARG A 8 6.40 22.03 13.39
CA ARG A 8 7.28 21.38 12.41
C ARG A 8 7.04 19.86 12.36
N ILE A 9 6.92 19.22 13.53
CA ILE A 9 6.66 17.78 13.62
C ILE A 9 5.29 17.48 13.00
N HIS A 10 4.28 18.26 13.35
CA HIS A 10 2.92 18.09 12.82
C HIS A 10 2.88 18.23 11.30
N MET A 11 3.58 19.22 10.73
CA MET A 11 3.64 19.43 9.29
C MET A 11 4.34 18.26 8.58
N SER A 12 5.42 17.72 9.14
CA SER A 12 6.12 16.57 8.58
C SER A 12 5.23 15.33 8.54
N GLU A 13 4.51 15.06 9.62
CA GLU A 13 3.57 13.95 9.70
C GLU A 13 2.45 14.11 8.69
N THR A 14 1.90 15.31 8.54
CA THR A 14 0.86 15.63 7.56
C THR A 14 1.36 15.38 6.14
N LYS A 15 2.60 15.77 5.84
CA LYS A 15 3.22 15.57 4.53
C LYS A 15 3.33 14.09 4.19
N TYR A 16 3.85 13.26 5.11
CA TYR A 16 3.97 11.82 4.88
C TYR A 16 2.60 11.16 4.72
N LYS A 17 1.62 11.56 5.53
CA LYS A 17 0.25 11.05 5.41
C LYS A 17 -0.36 11.39 4.04
N THR A 18 -0.11 12.60 3.54
CA THR A 18 -0.59 13.01 2.22
C THR A 18 0.03 12.17 1.12
N VAL A 19 1.35 11.93 1.19
CA VAL A 19 2.04 11.08 0.20
C VAL A 19 1.50 9.65 0.26
N ALA A 20 1.28 9.11 1.46
CA ALA A 20 0.74 7.76 1.64
C ALA A 20 -0.66 7.63 1.00
N ARG A 21 -1.55 8.61 1.21
CA ARG A 21 -2.88 8.61 0.58
C ARG A 21 -2.79 8.66 -0.94
N ARG A 22 -1.92 9.51 -1.47
CA ARG A 22 -1.72 9.63 -2.91
C ARG A 22 -1.16 8.33 -3.50
N PHE A 23 -0.25 7.69 -2.80
CA PHE A 23 0.30 6.41 -3.21
C PHE A 23 -0.81 5.37 -3.39
N VAL A 24 -1.66 5.20 -2.39
CA VAL A 24 -2.77 4.25 -2.44
C VAL A 24 -3.72 4.60 -3.59
N GLU A 25 -4.11 5.87 -3.70
CA GLU A 25 -5.08 6.30 -4.72
C GLU A 25 -4.52 6.15 -6.13
N GLU A 26 -3.33 6.66 -6.39
CA GLU A 26 -2.78 6.65 -7.75
C GLU A 26 -2.36 5.26 -8.22
N ILE A 27 -1.72 4.48 -7.37
CA ILE A 27 -1.21 3.16 -7.76
C ILE A 27 -2.33 2.13 -7.84
N PHE A 28 -3.15 2.04 -6.79
CA PHE A 28 -4.13 0.96 -6.68
C PHE A 28 -5.51 1.32 -7.24
N ASN A 29 -6.02 2.50 -6.94
CA ASN A 29 -7.35 2.89 -7.40
C ASN A 29 -7.35 3.42 -8.84
N GLU A 30 -6.41 4.30 -9.16
CA GLU A 30 -6.28 4.85 -10.51
C GLU A 30 -5.43 3.98 -11.44
N ARG A 31 -4.76 2.96 -10.90
CA ARG A 31 -3.98 1.97 -11.64
C ARG A 31 -2.80 2.54 -12.41
N LYS A 32 -2.21 3.61 -11.89
CA LYS A 32 -1.05 4.27 -12.49
C LYS A 32 0.24 3.62 -12.03
N THR A 33 0.47 2.37 -12.41
CA THR A 33 1.63 1.59 -11.93
C THR A 33 2.97 2.24 -12.28
N GLU A 34 3.05 2.95 -13.40
CA GLU A 34 4.26 3.65 -13.79
C GLU A 34 4.58 4.85 -12.88
N ALA A 35 3.62 5.31 -12.10
CA ALA A 35 3.84 6.38 -11.11
C ALA A 35 4.53 5.88 -9.84
N ALA A 36 4.77 4.57 -9.70
CA ALA A 36 5.41 3.99 -8.50
C ALA A 36 6.72 4.69 -8.15
N LYS A 37 7.54 5.04 -9.15
CA LYS A 37 8.81 5.74 -8.98
C LYS A 37 8.68 7.10 -8.28
N ASN A 38 7.49 7.69 -8.29
CA ASN A 38 7.24 8.98 -7.64
C ASN A 38 7.01 8.83 -6.15
N PHE A 39 6.67 7.62 -5.68
CA PHE A 39 6.31 7.33 -4.30
C PHE A 39 7.29 6.41 -3.58
N LEU A 40 8.05 5.61 -4.33
CA LEU A 40 8.93 4.58 -3.78
C LEU A 40 10.38 4.85 -4.15
N THR A 41 11.29 4.51 -3.23
CA THR A 41 12.72 4.53 -3.55
C THR A 41 13.03 3.40 -4.53
N PRO A 42 14.13 3.52 -5.33
CA PRO A 42 14.50 2.45 -6.26
C PRO A 42 14.73 1.09 -5.60
N ASP A 43 15.14 1.09 -4.34
CA ASP A 43 15.43 -0.11 -3.55
C ASP A 43 14.32 -0.47 -2.56
N ILE A 44 13.09 -0.05 -2.83
CA ILE A 44 11.95 -0.34 -1.96
C ILE A 44 11.93 -1.81 -1.51
N ALA A 45 11.70 -2.04 -0.24
CA ALA A 45 11.47 -3.37 0.32
C ALA A 45 10.05 -3.43 0.87
N TYR A 46 9.25 -4.36 0.33
CA TYR A 46 7.85 -4.50 0.70
C TYR A 46 7.63 -5.90 1.27
N HIS A 47 7.19 -5.96 2.53
CA HIS A 47 7.03 -7.19 3.30
C HIS A 47 5.56 -7.53 3.51
N GLY A 48 5.28 -8.81 3.71
CA GLY A 48 3.94 -9.30 4.02
C GLY A 48 3.20 -9.90 2.84
N MET A 49 3.80 -9.86 1.65
CA MET A 49 3.28 -10.55 0.47
C MET A 49 3.66 -12.04 0.52
N ALA A 50 3.10 -12.84 -0.37
CA ALA A 50 3.48 -14.25 -0.52
C ALA A 50 4.98 -14.39 -0.78
N GLU A 51 5.55 -13.46 -1.55
CA GLU A 51 6.98 -13.35 -1.78
C GLU A 51 7.45 -11.95 -1.40
N GLU A 52 8.71 -11.84 -0.94
CA GLU A 52 9.30 -10.54 -0.67
C GLU A 52 9.44 -9.74 -1.95
N VAL A 53 9.04 -8.47 -1.92
CA VAL A 53 9.15 -7.54 -3.04
C VAL A 53 10.34 -6.63 -2.78
N LYS A 54 11.33 -6.65 -3.68
CA LYS A 54 12.53 -5.83 -3.56
C LYS A 54 12.76 -5.07 -4.86
N GLY A 55 12.74 -3.74 -4.75
CA GLY A 55 12.96 -2.85 -5.88
C GLY A 55 11.70 -2.54 -6.67
N LEU A 56 11.80 -1.48 -7.48
CA LEU A 56 10.68 -0.97 -8.26
C LEU A 56 10.14 -1.96 -9.28
N GLU A 57 11.00 -2.71 -9.95
CA GLU A 57 10.55 -3.65 -10.98
C GLU A 57 9.75 -4.80 -10.37
N ASP A 58 10.20 -5.35 -9.23
CA ASP A 58 9.45 -6.35 -8.48
C ASP A 58 8.10 -5.80 -8.03
N PHE A 59 8.10 -4.57 -7.52
CA PHE A 59 6.87 -3.93 -7.07
C PHE A 59 5.85 -3.78 -8.21
N LYS A 60 6.29 -3.28 -9.36
CA LYS A 60 5.42 -3.10 -10.53
C LYS A 60 4.84 -4.44 -11.01
N LYS A 61 5.67 -5.47 -11.03
CA LYS A 61 5.24 -6.82 -11.40
C LYS A 61 4.17 -7.34 -10.44
N TRP A 62 4.42 -7.23 -9.14
CA TRP A 62 3.48 -7.66 -8.12
C TRP A 62 2.15 -6.92 -8.24
N VAL A 63 2.18 -5.59 -8.36
CA VAL A 63 0.97 -4.78 -8.50
C VAL A 63 0.20 -5.15 -9.76
N ALA A 64 0.90 -5.39 -10.88
CA ALA A 64 0.24 -5.78 -12.11
C ALA A 64 -0.54 -7.10 -11.96
N GLU A 65 0.03 -8.07 -11.26
CA GLU A 65 -0.63 -9.34 -10.96
C GLU A 65 -1.85 -9.14 -10.05
N ASP A 66 -1.70 -8.32 -9.01
CA ASP A 66 -2.76 -7.99 -8.07
C ASP A 66 -3.94 -7.32 -8.79
N LEU A 67 -3.67 -6.27 -9.56
CA LEU A 67 -4.70 -5.56 -10.31
C LEU A 67 -5.35 -6.42 -11.39
N SER A 68 -4.61 -7.36 -11.95
CA SER A 68 -5.15 -8.30 -12.96
C SER A 68 -6.14 -9.29 -12.32
N ALA A 69 -5.83 -9.77 -11.11
CA ALA A 69 -6.70 -10.69 -10.40
C ALA A 69 -7.97 -10.00 -9.87
N PHE A 70 -7.87 -8.71 -9.55
CA PHE A 70 -8.94 -7.90 -8.98
C PHE A 70 -9.16 -6.64 -9.81
N PRO A 71 -9.73 -6.78 -11.02
CA PRO A 71 -9.79 -5.65 -11.98
C PRO A 71 -10.65 -4.48 -11.55
N ASP A 72 -11.60 -4.68 -10.63
CA ASP A 72 -12.46 -3.63 -10.08
C ASP A 72 -12.06 -3.19 -8.67
N MET A 73 -10.85 -3.52 -8.24
CA MET A 73 -10.40 -3.24 -6.88
C MET A 73 -10.48 -1.76 -6.52
N LYS A 74 -11.03 -1.50 -5.33
CA LYS A 74 -11.09 -0.17 -4.74
C LYS A 74 -10.63 -0.27 -3.29
N ILE A 75 -9.63 0.55 -2.94
CA ILE A 75 -9.11 0.65 -1.58
C ILE A 75 -9.59 1.97 -0.97
N THR A 76 -10.13 1.89 0.25
CA THR A 76 -10.53 3.05 1.03
C THR A 76 -9.71 3.07 2.31
N ILE A 77 -9.04 4.20 2.57
CA ILE A 77 -8.29 4.39 3.82
C ILE A 77 -9.29 4.77 4.91
N GLU A 78 -9.34 3.98 5.98
CA GLU A 78 -10.26 4.19 7.09
C GLU A 78 -9.61 4.91 8.27
N ASP A 79 -8.31 4.67 8.50
CA ASP A 79 -7.53 5.36 9.52
C ASP A 79 -6.12 5.60 9.01
N GLU A 80 -5.52 6.68 9.45
CA GLU A 80 -4.16 7.01 9.08
C GLU A 80 -3.47 7.71 10.26
N PHE A 81 -2.31 7.18 10.67
CA PHE A 81 -1.52 7.72 11.78
C PHE A 81 -0.09 7.94 11.32
N GLY A 82 0.52 9.01 11.80
CA GLY A 82 1.91 9.31 11.50
C GLY A 82 2.70 9.66 12.75
N GLU A 83 3.96 9.24 12.79
CA GLU A 83 4.94 9.64 13.79
C GLU A 83 6.31 9.69 13.11
N GLU A 84 6.97 10.83 13.16
CA GLU A 84 8.24 11.06 12.47
C GLU A 84 8.10 10.74 10.98
N ASN A 85 8.94 9.84 10.44
CA ASN A 85 8.91 9.42 9.03
C ASN A 85 8.15 8.11 8.82
N LYS A 86 7.20 7.81 9.68
CA LYS A 86 6.43 6.57 9.65
C LYS A 86 4.94 6.86 9.57
N VAL A 87 4.25 6.12 8.74
CA VAL A 87 2.78 6.21 8.59
C VAL A 87 2.19 4.82 8.70
N ALA A 88 1.14 4.68 9.49
CA ALA A 88 0.33 3.47 9.55
C ALA A 88 -1.03 3.76 8.93
N ILE A 89 -1.50 2.86 8.09
CA ILE A 89 -2.79 2.96 7.40
C ILE A 89 -3.61 1.71 7.71
N ARG A 90 -4.89 1.92 8.04
CA ARG A 90 -5.88 0.84 8.09
C ARG A 90 -6.84 1.05 6.91
N TRP A 91 -7.03 0.01 6.10
CA TRP A 91 -7.80 0.14 4.87
C TRP A 91 -8.81 -0.99 4.69
N ALA A 92 -9.83 -0.69 3.88
CA ALA A 92 -10.80 -1.65 3.38
C ALA A 92 -10.64 -1.78 1.87
N LEU A 93 -10.80 -2.99 1.36
CA LEU A 93 -10.69 -3.30 -0.05
C LEU A 93 -11.96 -4.00 -0.51
N LYS A 94 -12.51 -3.52 -1.62
CA LYS A 94 -13.64 -4.17 -2.31
C LYS A 94 -13.20 -4.56 -3.70
N ALA A 95 -13.49 -5.78 -4.11
CA ALA A 95 -13.09 -6.29 -5.41
C ALA A 95 -13.90 -7.51 -5.81
N THR A 96 -13.72 -7.95 -7.06
CA THR A 96 -14.20 -9.23 -7.57
C THR A 96 -12.99 -10.10 -7.87
N HIS A 97 -13.00 -11.35 -7.42
CA HIS A 97 -11.88 -12.28 -7.58
C HIS A 97 -11.97 -12.97 -8.95
N GLU A 98 -11.40 -12.33 -9.97
CA GLU A 98 -11.56 -12.77 -11.37
C GLU A 98 -10.50 -13.74 -11.86
N LYS A 99 -9.28 -13.74 -11.28
CA LYS A 99 -8.18 -14.64 -11.65
C LYS A 99 -7.56 -15.24 -10.41
N ASP A 100 -6.86 -16.36 -10.58
CA ASP A 100 -6.12 -16.98 -9.50
C ASP A 100 -5.14 -15.97 -8.91
N PHE A 101 -5.03 -15.95 -7.59
CA PHE A 101 -4.15 -15.05 -6.86
C PHE A 101 -3.48 -15.82 -5.73
N ALA A 102 -2.13 -15.84 -5.72
CA ALA A 102 -1.36 -16.66 -4.79
C ALA A 102 -1.89 -18.11 -4.88
N ASP A 103 -2.24 -18.72 -3.73
CA ASP A 103 -2.75 -20.08 -3.68
C ASP A 103 -4.28 -20.15 -3.75
N PHE A 104 -4.94 -19.04 -4.09
CA PHE A 104 -6.41 -18.95 -4.10
C PHE A 104 -6.94 -18.97 -5.55
N PRO A 105 -7.61 -20.05 -5.96
CA PRO A 105 -8.28 -20.08 -7.28
C PRO A 105 -9.37 -19.04 -7.38
N ALA A 106 -9.56 -18.50 -8.60
CA ALA A 106 -10.59 -17.49 -8.86
C ALA A 106 -11.98 -18.00 -8.48
N THR A 107 -12.70 -17.20 -7.69
CA THR A 107 -14.06 -17.52 -7.25
C THR A 107 -15.12 -16.82 -8.08
N HIS A 108 -14.76 -15.77 -8.80
CA HIS A 108 -15.65 -14.87 -9.55
C HIS A 108 -16.69 -14.18 -8.66
N LYS A 109 -16.41 -14.10 -7.37
CA LYS A 109 -17.29 -13.47 -6.37
C LYS A 109 -16.75 -12.12 -5.93
N LYS A 110 -17.68 -11.23 -5.62
CA LYS A 110 -17.34 -9.96 -4.95
C LYS A 110 -17.02 -10.26 -3.50
N PHE A 111 -16.03 -9.53 -2.98
CA PHE A 111 -15.62 -9.67 -1.58
C PHE A 111 -15.19 -8.32 -1.03
N GLU A 112 -15.12 -8.26 0.29
CA GLU A 112 -14.52 -7.15 1.02
C GLU A 112 -13.47 -7.70 1.97
N SER A 113 -12.31 -7.06 1.99
CA SER A 113 -11.22 -7.43 2.88
C SER A 113 -10.71 -6.20 3.59
N HIS A 114 -9.92 -6.41 4.64
CA HIS A 114 -9.34 -5.36 5.46
C HIS A 114 -7.87 -5.64 5.68
N GLY A 115 -7.11 -4.58 5.90
CA GLY A 115 -5.70 -4.72 6.19
C GLY A 115 -5.12 -3.50 6.84
N VAL A 116 -3.86 -3.64 7.22
CA VAL A 116 -3.05 -2.55 7.74
C VAL A 116 -1.73 -2.51 7.00
N GLU A 117 -1.15 -1.34 6.92
CA GLU A 117 0.11 -1.13 6.26
C GLU A 117 0.93 -0.13 7.05
N ILE A 118 2.23 -0.39 7.19
CA ILE A 118 3.17 0.52 7.82
C ILE A 118 4.18 0.93 6.76
N LEU A 119 4.37 2.25 6.61
CA LEU A 119 5.26 2.84 5.61
C LEU A 119 6.36 3.62 6.30
N HIS A 120 7.61 3.34 5.95
CA HIS A 120 8.77 4.11 6.39
C HIS A 120 9.29 4.93 5.21
N PHE A 121 9.49 6.22 5.45
CA PHE A 121 9.91 7.17 4.41
C PHE A 121 11.40 7.49 4.52
N GLU A 122 12.00 7.72 3.35
CA GLU A 122 13.31 8.34 3.21
C GLU A 122 13.11 9.53 2.28
N GLY A 123 13.28 10.75 2.81
CA GLY A 123 12.85 11.95 2.10
C GLY A 123 11.34 11.89 1.88
N GLU A 124 10.89 12.09 0.68
CA GLU A 124 9.47 12.05 0.33
C GLU A 124 9.01 10.72 -0.27
N LYS A 125 9.87 9.70 -0.21
CA LYS A 125 9.57 8.39 -0.80
C LYS A 125 9.57 7.28 0.24
N ILE A 126 8.75 6.29 0.01
CA ILE A 126 8.66 5.11 0.85
C ILE A 126 9.84 4.20 0.52
N LYS A 127 10.62 3.84 1.54
CA LYS A 127 11.78 2.95 1.37
C LYS A 127 11.53 1.54 1.88
N GLU A 128 10.59 1.40 2.80
CA GLU A 128 10.25 0.09 3.36
C GLU A 128 8.79 0.09 3.79
N ALA A 129 8.10 -1.02 3.55
CA ALA A 129 6.69 -1.15 3.87
C ALA A 129 6.38 -2.55 4.36
N TRP A 130 5.41 -2.64 5.25
CA TRP A 130 4.86 -3.90 5.77
C TRP A 130 3.36 -3.87 5.56
N THR A 131 2.79 -4.94 5.03
CA THR A 131 1.36 -5.05 4.84
C THR A 131 0.84 -6.34 5.46
N LEU A 132 -0.32 -6.26 6.08
CA LEU A 132 -1.08 -7.41 6.57
C LEU A 132 -2.48 -7.30 6.00
N THR A 133 -2.83 -8.25 5.15
CA THR A 133 -4.13 -8.32 4.50
C THR A 133 -4.86 -9.57 4.96
N ASP A 134 -6.13 -9.44 5.29
CA ASP A 134 -6.96 -10.60 5.60
C ASP A 134 -7.29 -11.32 4.28
N MET A 135 -6.60 -12.43 4.03
CA MET A 135 -6.78 -13.26 2.84
C MET A 135 -7.82 -14.38 3.04
N SER A 136 -8.34 -14.55 4.26
CA SER A 136 -9.29 -15.63 4.55
C SER A 136 -10.57 -15.53 3.72
N VAL A 137 -10.93 -14.33 3.31
CA VAL A 137 -12.13 -14.08 2.48
C VAL A 137 -12.05 -14.79 1.12
N LEU A 138 -10.83 -15.03 0.61
CA LEU A 138 -10.64 -15.70 -0.68
C LEU A 138 -10.83 -17.21 -0.60
N ALA A 139 -10.80 -17.77 0.60
CA ALA A 139 -10.96 -19.20 0.84
C ALA A 139 -12.43 -19.61 1.05
N GLN A 140 -13.35 -18.66 1.07
CA GLN A 140 -14.77 -18.90 1.35
C GLN A 140 -15.58 -19.21 0.12
#